data_4f941dd0f0de45c0f06f73227d00372a
#
_entry.id   4f941dd0f0de45c0f06f73227d00372a
#
_cell.length_a   1.000
_cell.length_b   1.000
_cell.length_c   1.000
_cell.angle_alpha   90.00
_cell.angle_beta   90.00
_cell.angle_gamma   90.00
#
_symmetry.space_group_name_H-M   'P 1'
#
loop_
_entity.id
_entity.type
_entity.pdbx_description
1 polymer ?
#
loop_
_entity_poly.entity_id
_entity_poly.type
_entity_poly.pdbx_seq_one_letter_code
_entity_poly.pdbx_strand_id
1 'polypeptide(L)'
;MRETPVCTAADAIYKLAAGNLKYLNAENGSGDISRRIRMSTWAKGQSPYAIIVTCSDSRVIPENIFSAGIGELFVIRLAGNIIDDHQLGSIEYAAGHLGCRLVVVLGHTHCGAVDAAINQEPSGYIRYITDEIKKAIGDETDPYKASCLNVRHSVQEIEKSLCIHNIKAETGLRVVGAMYHIEDGSVEFL
;
A
#
# COMPACT_ATOMS: atom_id res chain seq x y z
N MET A 1 23.73 -22.87 6.51
CA MET A 1 23.08 -21.54 6.69
C MET A 1 21.64 -21.82 7.09
N ARG A 2 21.14 -21.30 8.21
CA ARG A 2 19.70 -21.39 8.51
C ARG A 2 19.02 -20.41 7.56
N GLU A 3 18.20 -20.90 6.64
CA GLU A 3 17.32 -20.06 5.84
C GLU A 3 16.43 -19.26 6.81
N THR A 4 16.46 -17.96 6.71
CA THR A 4 15.50 -17.10 7.44
C THR A 4 14.12 -17.51 6.94
N PRO A 5 13.17 -17.87 7.83
CA PRO A 5 11.83 -18.26 7.38
C PRO A 5 11.22 -17.12 6.56
N VAL A 6 10.70 -17.47 5.39
CA VAL A 6 10.01 -16.51 4.50
C VAL A 6 8.80 -15.96 5.24
N CYS A 7 8.67 -14.63 5.32
CA CYS A 7 7.52 -13.98 5.93
C CYS A 7 6.27 -14.29 5.09
N THR A 8 5.31 -15.00 5.66
CA THR A 8 4.03 -15.29 4.99
C THR A 8 3.15 -14.05 4.90
N ALA A 9 2.13 -14.08 4.03
CA ALA A 9 1.14 -12.99 3.97
C ALA A 9 0.42 -12.77 5.31
N ALA A 10 0.13 -13.85 6.05
CA ALA A 10 -0.49 -13.77 7.37
C ALA A 10 0.44 -13.10 8.40
N ASP A 11 1.73 -13.47 8.42
CA ASP A 11 2.72 -12.84 9.29
C ASP A 11 2.87 -11.34 8.97
N ALA A 12 2.85 -10.99 7.69
CA ALA A 12 2.95 -9.60 7.25
C ALA A 12 1.72 -8.78 7.69
N ILE A 13 0.49 -9.30 7.54
CA ILE A 13 -0.73 -8.64 8.03
C ILE A 13 -0.65 -8.43 9.54
N TYR A 14 -0.23 -9.46 10.29
CA TYR A 14 -0.06 -9.35 11.74
C TYR A 14 0.95 -8.26 12.13
N LYS A 15 2.09 -8.19 11.44
CA LYS A 15 3.11 -7.14 11.66
C LYS A 15 2.56 -5.74 11.38
N LEU A 16 1.82 -5.56 10.28
CA LEU A 16 1.20 -4.29 9.95
C LEU A 16 0.19 -3.87 11.02
N ALA A 17 -0.70 -4.77 11.43
CA ALA A 17 -1.68 -4.49 12.48
C ALA A 17 -1.01 -4.15 13.82
N ALA A 18 0.00 -4.91 14.23
CA ALA A 18 0.76 -4.64 15.45
C ALA A 18 1.54 -3.31 15.36
N GLY A 19 2.06 -2.97 14.18
CA GLY A 19 2.74 -1.71 13.91
C GLY A 19 1.78 -0.51 13.99
N ASN A 20 0.56 -0.65 13.45
CA ASN A 20 -0.46 0.40 13.56
C ASN A 20 -0.91 0.58 15.02
N LEU A 21 -1.08 -0.47 15.79
CA LEU A 21 -1.36 -0.36 17.23
C LEU A 21 -0.25 0.41 17.98
N LYS A 22 1.02 0.21 17.62
CA LYS A 22 2.12 1.00 18.18
C LYS A 22 2.01 2.47 17.80
N TYR A 23 1.70 2.75 16.54
CA TYR A 23 1.49 4.12 16.04
C TYR A 23 0.38 4.82 16.80
N LEU A 24 -0.77 4.15 17.02
CA LEU A 24 -1.91 4.70 17.77
C LEU A 24 -1.59 5.00 19.24
N ASN A 25 -0.68 4.23 19.85
CA ASN A 25 -0.35 4.34 21.28
C ASN A 25 0.96 5.11 21.53
N ALA A 26 1.67 5.53 20.49
CA ALA A 26 2.99 6.10 20.63
C ALA A 26 2.96 7.63 20.43
N GLU A 27 3.58 8.36 21.33
CA GLU A 27 3.86 9.79 21.16
C GLU A 27 4.91 10.02 20.04
N ASN A 28 5.76 9.02 19.77
CA ASN A 28 6.80 9.03 18.73
C ASN A 28 6.91 7.63 18.08
N GLY A 29 5.96 7.29 17.20
CA GLY A 29 5.98 6.02 16.48
C GLY A 29 6.83 6.08 15.21
N SER A 30 8.05 5.57 15.25
CA SER A 30 8.81 5.25 14.05
C SER A 30 9.51 3.90 14.21
N GLY A 31 9.66 3.17 13.11
CA GLY A 31 10.51 1.98 13.08
C GLY A 31 11.99 2.31 13.22
N ASP A 32 12.85 1.30 13.13
CA ASP A 32 14.32 1.49 13.25
C ASP A 32 14.88 2.28 12.06
N ILE A 33 15.27 3.53 12.29
CA ILE A 33 15.97 4.42 11.34
C ILE A 33 17.43 4.64 11.72
N SER A 34 17.98 3.84 12.65
CA SER A 34 19.31 4.01 13.19
C SER A 34 20.42 3.85 12.13
N ARG A 35 21.62 4.32 12.49
CA ARG A 35 22.82 4.07 11.66
C ARG A 35 23.06 2.57 11.46
N ARG A 36 22.77 1.75 12.47
CA ARG A 36 22.95 0.31 12.43
C ARG A 36 22.10 -0.33 11.31
N ILE A 37 20.79 0.01 11.22
CA ILE A 37 19.93 -0.56 10.17
C ILE A 37 20.32 -0.04 8.79
N ARG A 38 20.66 1.26 8.65
CA ARG A 38 21.13 1.82 7.37
C ARG A 38 22.38 1.09 6.84
N MET A 39 23.36 0.83 7.72
CA MET A 39 24.56 0.10 7.32
C MET A 39 24.27 -1.37 7.00
N SER A 40 23.35 -2.00 7.74
CA SER A 40 22.94 -3.38 7.47
C SER A 40 22.25 -3.52 6.12
N THR A 41 21.28 -2.64 5.82
CA THR A 41 20.55 -2.68 4.54
C THR A 41 21.43 -2.25 3.37
N TRP A 42 22.39 -1.34 3.56
CA TRP A 42 23.40 -1.05 2.54
C TRP A 42 24.23 -2.28 2.18
N ALA A 43 24.66 -3.04 3.18
CA ALA A 43 25.54 -4.21 2.95
C ALA A 43 24.80 -5.44 2.43
N LYS A 44 23.52 -5.63 2.80
CA LYS A 44 22.74 -6.86 2.56
C LYS A 44 21.58 -6.65 1.57
N GLY A 45 21.31 -5.42 1.15
CA GLY A 45 20.12 -5.06 0.38
C GLY A 45 18.86 -4.94 1.25
N GLN A 46 17.72 -4.77 0.58
CA GLN A 46 16.40 -4.67 1.21
C GLN A 46 15.72 -6.05 1.29
N SER A 47 14.90 -6.24 2.31
CA SER A 47 14.07 -7.43 2.50
C SER A 47 12.71 -7.03 3.07
N PRO A 48 11.89 -6.32 2.29
CA PRO A 48 10.59 -5.85 2.74
C PRO A 48 9.65 -7.04 2.99
N TYR A 49 8.85 -6.94 4.05
CA TYR A 49 7.86 -7.97 4.37
C TYR A 49 6.49 -7.72 3.72
N ALA A 50 6.25 -6.49 3.27
CA ALA A 50 5.02 -6.10 2.57
C ALA A 50 5.26 -5.02 1.51
N ILE A 51 4.42 -5.05 0.47
CA ILE A 51 4.29 -4.00 -0.54
C ILE A 51 3.09 -3.15 -0.15
N ILE A 52 3.27 -1.84 -0.04
CA ILE A 52 2.19 -0.89 0.25
C ILE A 52 2.01 0.03 -0.96
N VAL A 53 0.85 -0.06 -1.60
CA VAL A 53 0.44 0.87 -2.65
C VAL A 53 -0.50 1.90 -2.03
N THR A 54 -0.15 3.18 -2.07
CA THR A 54 -0.93 4.21 -1.37
C THR A 54 -0.90 5.55 -2.07
N CYS A 55 -1.72 6.48 -1.55
CA CYS A 55 -1.77 7.84 -2.06
C CYS A 55 -0.46 8.61 -1.82
N SER A 56 -0.19 9.59 -2.70
CA SER A 56 0.88 10.57 -2.51
C SER A 56 0.55 11.65 -1.46
N ASP A 57 -0.63 11.61 -0.84
CA ASP A 57 -1.05 12.54 0.21
C ASP A 57 0.00 12.63 1.33
N SER A 58 0.43 13.84 1.67
CA SER A 58 1.52 14.07 2.63
C SER A 58 1.18 13.63 4.06
N ARG A 59 -0.08 13.40 4.37
CA ARG A 59 -0.56 12.90 5.67
C ARG A 59 -0.50 11.38 5.76
N VAL A 60 -0.29 10.68 4.64
CA VAL A 60 -0.25 9.21 4.56
C VAL A 60 1.19 8.76 4.40
N ILE A 61 1.81 8.33 5.50
CA ILE A 61 3.21 7.90 5.55
C ILE A 61 3.24 6.45 6.06
N PRO A 62 3.25 5.45 5.15
CA PRO A 62 3.12 4.04 5.54
C PRO A 62 4.11 3.59 6.61
N GLU A 63 5.36 4.05 6.52
CA GLU A 63 6.39 3.69 7.48
C GLU A 63 6.03 4.14 8.91
N ASN A 64 5.41 5.31 9.05
CA ASN A 64 4.94 5.81 10.35
C ASN A 64 3.68 5.07 10.79
N ILE A 65 2.67 4.96 9.88
CA ILE A 65 1.37 4.33 10.15
C ILE A 65 1.55 2.89 10.66
N PHE A 66 2.55 2.17 10.14
CA PHE A 66 2.84 0.79 10.50
C PHE A 66 4.06 0.64 11.41
N SER A 67 4.62 1.73 11.95
CA SER A 67 5.83 1.74 12.79
C SER A 67 6.96 0.89 12.18
N ALA A 68 7.12 0.96 10.86
CA ALA A 68 8.09 0.17 10.11
C ALA A 68 9.41 0.92 9.94
N GLY A 69 10.52 0.18 10.02
CA GLY A 69 11.87 0.70 9.86
C GLY A 69 12.37 0.68 8.41
N ILE A 70 13.60 1.17 8.23
CA ILE A 70 14.26 1.19 6.92
C ILE A 70 14.39 -0.22 6.36
N GLY A 71 13.89 -0.42 5.13
CA GLY A 71 13.97 -1.69 4.39
C GLY A 71 12.87 -2.71 4.72
N GLU A 72 11.91 -2.36 5.59
CA GLU A 72 10.84 -3.27 6.01
C GLU A 72 9.60 -3.21 5.13
N LEU A 73 9.32 -2.08 4.48
CA LEU A 73 8.21 -1.91 3.52
C LEU A 73 8.74 -1.55 2.14
N PHE A 74 8.08 -2.04 1.10
CA PHE A 74 8.25 -1.58 -0.27
C PHE A 74 7.06 -0.69 -0.62
N VAL A 75 7.29 0.64 -0.67
CA VAL A 75 6.21 1.63 -0.77
C VAL A 75 6.13 2.21 -2.17
N ILE A 76 4.94 2.15 -2.77
CA ILE A 76 4.60 2.72 -4.06
C ILE A 76 3.54 3.79 -3.83
N ARG A 77 3.76 5.01 -4.30
CA ARG A 77 2.85 6.14 -4.05
C ARG A 77 2.45 6.82 -5.35
N LEU A 78 1.13 6.97 -5.54
CA LEU A 78 0.54 7.74 -6.61
C LEU A 78 -0.77 8.38 -6.11
N ALA A 79 -1.09 9.61 -6.55
CA ALA A 79 -2.31 10.27 -6.12
C ALA A 79 -3.54 9.40 -6.37
N GLY A 80 -4.39 9.24 -5.33
CA GLY A 80 -5.55 8.36 -5.37
C GLY A 80 -5.24 6.86 -5.41
N ASN A 81 -4.02 6.43 -5.08
CA ASN A 81 -3.61 5.01 -5.04
C ASN A 81 -4.05 4.17 -6.26
N ILE A 82 -4.19 4.80 -7.43
CA ILE A 82 -4.52 4.12 -8.69
C ILE A 82 -3.36 3.22 -9.14
N ILE A 83 -3.67 2.28 -10.03
CA ILE A 83 -2.70 1.35 -10.61
C ILE A 83 -2.55 1.63 -12.10
N ASP A 84 -1.31 1.84 -12.54
CA ASP A 84 -0.90 1.82 -13.94
C ASP A 84 0.26 0.83 -14.18
N ASP A 85 0.78 0.78 -15.39
CA ASP A 85 1.84 -0.17 -15.77
C ASP A 85 3.11 -0.02 -14.92
N HIS A 86 3.46 1.19 -14.47
CA HIS A 86 4.67 1.43 -13.66
C HIS A 86 4.50 0.95 -12.22
N GLN A 87 3.33 1.18 -11.61
CA GLN A 87 3.02 0.64 -10.29
C GLN A 87 2.96 -0.87 -10.36
N LEU A 88 2.29 -1.44 -11.39
CA LEU A 88 2.18 -2.88 -11.57
C LEU A 88 3.56 -3.53 -11.72
N GLY A 89 4.44 -2.97 -12.58
CA GLY A 89 5.81 -3.45 -12.73
C GLY A 89 6.62 -3.39 -11.43
N SER A 90 6.42 -2.35 -10.60
CA SER A 90 7.05 -2.24 -9.29
C SER A 90 6.54 -3.30 -8.30
N ILE A 91 5.25 -3.61 -8.34
CA ILE A 91 4.62 -4.67 -7.52
C ILE A 91 5.19 -6.03 -7.93
N GLU A 92 5.22 -6.33 -9.22
CA GLU A 92 5.78 -7.58 -9.76
C GLU A 92 7.23 -7.77 -9.38
N TYR A 93 8.04 -6.69 -9.47
CA TYR A 93 9.43 -6.71 -9.03
C TYR A 93 9.55 -7.09 -7.54
N ALA A 94 8.80 -6.42 -6.66
CA ALA A 94 8.89 -6.69 -5.23
C ALA A 94 8.35 -8.08 -4.85
N ALA A 95 7.29 -8.54 -5.51
CA ALA A 95 6.73 -9.86 -5.29
C ALA A 95 7.65 -10.98 -5.82
N GLY A 96 8.16 -10.83 -7.05
CA GLY A 96 8.95 -11.84 -7.73
C GLY A 96 10.42 -11.87 -7.32
N HIS A 97 11.08 -10.69 -7.22
CA HIS A 97 12.52 -10.60 -6.96
C HIS A 97 12.88 -10.40 -5.49
N LEU A 98 12.05 -9.66 -4.72
CA LEU A 98 12.31 -9.44 -3.29
C LEU A 98 11.58 -10.44 -2.39
N GLY A 99 10.70 -11.25 -2.97
CA GLY A 99 10.03 -12.31 -2.24
C GLY A 99 8.91 -11.83 -1.31
N CYS A 100 8.37 -10.61 -1.49
CA CYS A 100 7.22 -10.15 -0.73
C CYS A 100 5.99 -11.03 -0.98
N ARG A 101 5.25 -11.35 0.08
CA ARG A 101 4.07 -12.22 0.02
C ARG A 101 2.76 -11.49 0.33
N LEU A 102 2.84 -10.17 0.54
CA LEU A 102 1.66 -9.34 0.81
C LEU A 102 1.75 -8.05 0.01
N VAL A 103 0.66 -7.74 -0.71
CA VAL A 103 0.40 -6.43 -1.30
C VAL A 103 -0.81 -5.83 -0.57
N VAL A 104 -0.67 -4.61 -0.08
CA VAL A 104 -1.75 -3.84 0.54
C VAL A 104 -2.00 -2.59 -0.31
N VAL A 105 -3.20 -2.45 -0.84
CA VAL A 105 -3.67 -1.17 -1.37
C VAL A 105 -4.26 -0.38 -0.23
N LEU A 106 -3.55 0.65 0.22
CA LEU A 106 -3.93 1.49 1.36
C LEU A 106 -4.55 2.79 0.84
N GLY A 107 -5.89 2.85 0.85
CA GLY A 107 -6.63 4.09 0.70
C GLY A 107 -6.67 4.89 2.00
N HIS A 108 -7.28 6.06 1.97
CA HIS A 108 -7.41 6.89 3.17
C HIS A 108 -8.66 7.79 3.11
N THR A 109 -9.15 8.21 4.27
CA THR A 109 -10.23 9.20 4.38
C THR A 109 -9.79 10.57 3.85
N HIS A 110 -10.73 11.36 3.35
CA HIS A 110 -10.47 12.71 2.81
C HIS A 110 -9.42 12.74 1.69
N CYS A 111 -9.49 11.80 0.74
CA CYS A 111 -8.58 11.74 -0.41
C CYS A 111 -8.97 12.79 -1.46
N GLY A 112 -8.10 13.80 -1.65
CA GLY A 112 -8.36 14.88 -2.62
C GLY A 112 -8.50 14.41 -4.07
N ALA A 113 -7.86 13.31 -4.47
CA ALA A 113 -8.01 12.74 -5.81
C ALA A 113 -9.39 12.08 -6.00
N VAL A 114 -9.94 11.44 -4.95
CA VAL A 114 -11.31 10.88 -4.96
C VAL A 114 -12.33 12.01 -4.98
N ASP A 115 -12.15 13.05 -4.16
CA ASP A 115 -13.03 14.23 -4.16
C ASP A 115 -13.06 14.91 -5.52
N ALA A 116 -11.91 15.07 -6.18
CA ALA A 116 -11.81 15.63 -7.54
C ALA A 116 -12.53 14.75 -8.57
N ALA A 117 -12.47 13.43 -8.43
CA ALA A 117 -13.20 12.49 -9.31
C ALA A 117 -14.73 12.57 -9.10
N ILE A 118 -15.20 12.69 -7.86
CA ILE A 118 -16.62 12.86 -7.53
C ILE A 118 -17.13 14.17 -8.14
N ASN A 119 -16.42 15.28 -7.94
CA ASN A 119 -16.84 16.62 -8.37
C ASN A 119 -16.59 16.87 -9.86
N GLN A 120 -16.00 15.94 -10.59
CA GLN A 120 -15.72 16.03 -12.02
C GLN A 120 -14.90 17.28 -12.39
N GLU A 121 -13.85 17.57 -11.64
CA GLU A 121 -12.94 18.71 -11.84
C GLU A 121 -11.64 18.31 -12.60
N PRO A 122 -11.72 17.72 -13.81
CA PRO A 122 -10.52 17.29 -14.52
C PRO A 122 -9.87 18.45 -15.24
N SER A 123 -8.61 18.75 -14.92
CA SER A 123 -7.81 19.68 -15.68
C SER A 123 -6.41 19.11 -15.95
N GLY A 124 -5.91 19.29 -17.18
CA GLY A 124 -4.58 18.85 -17.55
C GLY A 124 -4.35 17.35 -17.29
N TYR A 125 -3.21 17.01 -16.70
CA TYR A 125 -2.82 15.64 -16.42
C TYR A 125 -3.55 15.01 -15.23
N ILE A 126 -4.21 15.80 -14.37
CA ILE A 126 -5.00 15.28 -13.24
C ILE A 126 -6.13 14.38 -13.76
N ARG A 127 -6.67 14.64 -14.95
CA ARG A 127 -7.72 13.82 -15.56
C ARG A 127 -7.34 12.36 -15.71
N TYR A 128 -6.08 12.00 -15.91
CA TYR A 128 -5.67 10.60 -16.01
C TYR A 128 -5.89 9.86 -14.69
N ILE A 129 -5.75 10.56 -13.57
CA ILE A 129 -6.00 10.04 -12.22
C ILE A 129 -7.51 9.97 -11.96
N THR A 130 -8.22 11.08 -12.20
CA THR A 130 -9.66 11.15 -11.94
C THR A 130 -10.48 10.23 -12.83
N ASP A 131 -10.08 10.04 -14.10
CA ASP A 131 -10.73 9.11 -15.02
C ASP A 131 -10.58 7.65 -14.53
N GLU A 132 -9.41 7.26 -13.98
CA GLU A 132 -9.19 5.94 -13.40
C GLU A 132 -10.06 5.75 -12.15
N ILE A 133 -10.07 6.72 -11.25
CA ILE A 133 -10.93 6.67 -10.06
C ILE A 133 -12.40 6.62 -10.47
N LYS A 134 -12.82 7.37 -11.49
CA LYS A 134 -14.21 7.39 -11.97
C LYS A 134 -14.67 6.02 -12.48
N LYS A 135 -13.80 5.24 -13.11
CA LYS A 135 -14.11 3.84 -13.49
C LYS A 135 -14.44 2.98 -12.25
N ALA A 136 -13.73 3.23 -11.15
CA ALA A 136 -13.94 2.50 -9.90
C ALA A 136 -15.23 2.89 -9.18
N ILE A 137 -15.51 4.18 -9.08
CA ILE A 137 -16.57 4.71 -8.20
C ILE A 137 -17.93 4.85 -8.92
N GLY A 138 -17.95 4.92 -10.27
CA GLY A 138 -19.20 5.14 -11.02
C GLY A 138 -19.88 6.44 -10.57
N ASP A 139 -21.13 6.34 -10.13
CA ASP A 139 -21.94 7.48 -9.66
C ASP A 139 -21.94 7.63 -8.13
N GLU A 140 -21.06 6.91 -7.39
CA GLU A 140 -20.94 7.06 -5.95
C GLU A 140 -20.45 8.48 -5.60
N THR A 141 -21.13 9.14 -4.67
CA THR A 141 -20.82 10.50 -4.23
C THR A 141 -20.42 10.60 -2.76
N ASP A 142 -20.61 9.54 -1.98
CA ASP A 142 -20.09 9.48 -0.62
C ASP A 142 -18.56 9.31 -0.65
N PRO A 143 -17.78 10.24 -0.11
CA PRO A 143 -16.31 10.21 -0.24
C PRO A 143 -15.66 8.98 0.36
N TYR A 144 -16.19 8.45 1.47
CA TYR A 144 -15.64 7.25 2.11
C TYR A 144 -15.93 6.00 1.29
N LYS A 145 -17.18 5.83 0.84
CA LYS A 145 -17.55 4.70 0.00
C LYS A 145 -16.80 4.72 -1.33
N ALA A 146 -16.68 5.90 -1.96
CA ALA A 146 -15.91 6.09 -3.17
C ALA A 146 -14.44 5.70 -2.96
N SER A 147 -13.83 6.10 -1.84
CA SER A 147 -12.46 5.69 -1.50
C SER A 147 -12.34 4.16 -1.34
N CYS A 148 -13.30 3.51 -0.69
CA CYS A 148 -13.33 2.05 -0.55
C CYS A 148 -13.50 1.34 -1.92
N LEU A 149 -14.35 1.86 -2.79
CA LEU A 149 -14.54 1.33 -4.15
C LEU A 149 -13.24 1.46 -4.96
N ASN A 150 -12.57 2.60 -4.88
CA ASN A 150 -11.29 2.83 -5.55
C ASN A 150 -10.19 1.87 -5.06
N VAL A 151 -10.11 1.61 -3.75
CA VAL A 151 -9.20 0.59 -3.19
C VAL A 151 -9.50 -0.79 -3.76
N ARG A 152 -10.77 -1.21 -3.77
CA ARG A 152 -11.17 -2.51 -4.30
C ARG A 152 -10.88 -2.64 -5.79
N HIS A 153 -11.10 -1.58 -6.56
CA HIS A 153 -10.76 -1.53 -7.98
C HIS A 153 -9.25 -1.69 -8.18
N SER A 154 -8.42 -0.97 -7.44
CA SER A 154 -6.96 -1.10 -7.51
C SER A 154 -6.48 -2.51 -7.16
N VAL A 155 -7.10 -3.17 -6.16
CA VAL A 155 -6.83 -4.59 -5.87
C VAL A 155 -7.16 -5.47 -7.07
N GLN A 156 -8.31 -5.25 -7.72
CA GLN A 156 -8.71 -6.02 -8.92
C GLN A 156 -7.75 -5.80 -10.09
N GLU A 157 -7.27 -4.56 -10.31
CA GLU A 157 -6.29 -4.26 -11.36
C GLU A 157 -4.98 -5.02 -11.13
N ILE A 158 -4.48 -5.07 -9.90
CA ILE A 158 -3.28 -5.86 -9.55
C ILE A 158 -3.53 -7.36 -9.81
N GLU A 159 -4.69 -7.88 -9.44
CA GLU A 159 -5.02 -9.30 -9.60
C GLU A 159 -5.22 -9.73 -11.07
N LYS A 160 -5.41 -8.81 -12.01
CA LYS A 160 -5.44 -9.10 -13.45
C LYS A 160 -4.06 -9.45 -14.03
N SER A 161 -2.96 -9.08 -13.35
CA SER A 161 -1.62 -9.44 -13.82
C SER A 161 -1.42 -10.95 -13.79
N LEU A 162 -1.06 -11.52 -14.94
CA LEU A 162 -0.70 -12.94 -15.05
C LEU A 162 0.53 -13.28 -14.19
N CYS A 163 1.49 -12.35 -14.08
CA CYS A 163 2.67 -12.52 -13.25
C CYS A 163 2.27 -12.64 -11.76
N ILE A 164 1.44 -11.72 -11.28
CA ILE A 164 0.91 -11.77 -9.90
C ILE A 164 0.09 -13.03 -9.67
N HIS A 165 -0.74 -13.43 -10.62
CA HIS A 165 -1.52 -14.66 -10.53
C HIS A 165 -0.62 -15.89 -10.33
N ASN A 166 0.45 -16.03 -11.12
CA ASN A 166 1.41 -17.13 -11.01
C ASN A 166 2.15 -17.11 -9.66
N ILE A 167 2.65 -15.94 -9.24
CA ILE A 167 3.32 -15.78 -7.94
C ILE A 167 2.37 -16.14 -6.79
N LYS A 168 1.10 -15.74 -6.88
CA LYS A 168 0.06 -16.07 -5.89
C LYS A 168 -0.14 -17.59 -5.77
N ALA A 169 -0.22 -18.29 -6.92
CA ALA A 169 -0.36 -19.74 -6.94
C ALA A 169 0.86 -20.49 -6.36
N GLU A 170 2.06 -20.00 -6.64
CA GLU A 170 3.30 -20.66 -6.22
C GLU A 170 3.69 -20.38 -4.76
N THR A 171 3.33 -19.20 -4.24
CA THR A 171 3.94 -18.68 -3.02
C THR A 171 2.94 -18.32 -1.92
N GLY A 172 1.64 -18.33 -2.24
CA GLY A 172 0.61 -17.88 -1.31
C GLY A 172 0.57 -16.35 -1.12
N LEU A 173 1.10 -15.56 -2.09
CA LEU A 173 0.96 -14.11 -2.08
C LEU A 173 -0.50 -13.71 -1.95
N ARG A 174 -0.77 -12.66 -1.17
CA ARG A 174 -2.10 -12.05 -1.05
C ARG A 174 -2.08 -10.60 -1.47
N VAL A 175 -3.16 -10.17 -2.13
CA VAL A 175 -3.46 -8.77 -2.42
C VAL A 175 -4.69 -8.39 -1.61
N VAL A 176 -4.60 -7.36 -0.80
CA VAL A 176 -5.69 -6.93 0.10
C VAL A 176 -5.86 -5.41 0.03
N GLY A 177 -7.10 -4.96 0.28
CA GLY A 177 -7.40 -3.55 0.47
C GLY A 177 -7.37 -3.17 1.95
N ALA A 178 -7.05 -1.90 2.23
CA ALA A 178 -7.17 -1.32 3.56
C ALA A 178 -7.50 0.18 3.47
N MET A 179 -8.11 0.73 4.52
CA MET A 179 -8.40 2.14 4.67
C MET A 179 -7.68 2.71 5.89
N TYR A 180 -6.95 3.78 5.70
CA TYR A 180 -6.34 4.57 6.76
C TYR A 180 -7.26 5.74 7.12
N HIS A 181 -7.65 5.82 8.36
CA HIS A 181 -8.45 6.91 8.93
C HIS A 181 -7.52 8.00 9.43
N ILE A 182 -7.43 9.11 8.68
CA ILE A 182 -6.51 10.23 9.01
C ILE A 182 -6.86 10.85 10.37
N GLU A 183 -8.13 10.87 10.71
CA GLU A 183 -8.66 11.50 11.93
C GLU A 183 -8.22 10.83 13.23
N ASP A 184 -8.05 9.51 13.23
CA ASP A 184 -7.69 8.76 14.44
C ASP A 184 -6.45 7.89 14.28
N GLY A 185 -5.92 7.77 13.05
CA GLY A 185 -4.72 7.00 12.74
C GLY A 185 -4.93 5.50 12.57
N SER A 186 -6.17 5.00 12.67
CA SER A 186 -6.47 3.59 12.55
C SER A 186 -6.40 3.08 11.11
N VAL A 187 -6.16 1.78 10.95
CA VAL A 187 -6.20 1.08 9.66
C VAL A 187 -7.19 -0.06 9.74
N GLU A 188 -8.18 -0.02 8.82
CA GLU A 188 -9.17 -1.08 8.62
C GLU A 188 -8.81 -1.89 7.37
N PHE A 189 -8.72 -3.22 7.47
CA PHE A 189 -8.60 -4.12 6.31
C PHE A 189 -9.99 -4.44 5.74
N LEU A 190 -10.13 -4.31 4.40
CA LEU A 190 -11.39 -4.47 3.67
C LEU A 190 -11.67 -5.91 3.23
#